data_4d7c3e8733ef715ad3e14a524b89c223
#
_entry.id   4d7c3e8733ef715ad3e14a524b89c223
#
_cell.length_a   1.000
_cell.length_b   1.000
_cell.length_c   1.000
_cell.angle_alpha   90.00
_cell.angle_beta   90.00
_cell.angle_gamma   90.00
#
_symmetry.space_group_name_H-M   'P 1'
#
loop_
_entity.id
_entity.type
_entity.pdbx_description
1 polymer ?
#
loop_
_entity_poly.entity_id
_entity_poly.type
_entity_poly.pdbx_seq_one_letter_code
_entity_poly.pdbx_strand_id
1 'polypeptide(L)'
;LATLAKALGENKDIHIKIDGYTDFIGTEAYNLDLSVKRARAIKDFLISKGAIGSNISIEGYGEQNPADTNQTAAGRSRNRRVEFIISRG
;
A
#
# COMPACT_ATOMS: atom_id res chain seq x y z
N LEU A 1 -1.46 10.39 7.18
CA LEU A 1 -2.51 9.36 6.96
C LEU A 1 -3.85 9.71 7.62
N ALA A 2 -3.82 10.34 8.79
CA ALA A 2 -5.08 10.75 9.44
C ALA A 2 -5.85 11.78 8.60
N THR A 3 -5.15 12.72 7.96
CA THR A 3 -5.75 13.69 7.04
C THR A 3 -6.35 13.00 5.82
N LEU A 4 -5.67 12.00 5.27
CA LEU A 4 -6.19 11.21 4.16
C LEU A 4 -7.44 10.43 4.58
N ALA A 5 -7.43 9.82 5.76
CA ALA A 5 -8.58 9.08 6.28
C ALA A 5 -9.81 9.97 6.42
N LYS A 6 -9.63 11.18 6.92
CA LYS A 6 -10.71 12.16 7.07
C LYS A 6 -11.29 12.55 5.70
N ALA A 7 -10.41 12.83 4.73
CA ALA A 7 -10.84 13.17 3.38
C ALA A 7 -11.64 12.05 2.73
N LEU A 8 -11.20 10.79 2.90
CA LEU A 8 -11.91 9.62 2.38
C LEU A 8 -13.26 9.42 3.04
N GLY A 9 -13.39 9.73 4.33
CA GLY A 9 -14.67 9.65 5.05
C GLY A 9 -15.67 10.72 4.63
N GLU A 10 -15.20 11.90 4.26
CA GLU A 10 -16.03 13.04 3.87
C GLU A 10 -16.41 13.02 2.37
N ASN A 11 -15.67 12.29 1.54
CA ASN A 11 -15.85 12.24 0.09
C ASN A 11 -16.16 10.80 -0.35
N LYS A 12 -17.41 10.43 -0.32
CA LYS A 12 -17.86 9.04 -0.56
C LYS A 12 -17.63 8.56 -1.98
N ASP A 13 -17.38 9.46 -2.92
CA ASP A 13 -17.09 9.16 -4.33
C ASP A 13 -15.61 8.88 -4.60
N ILE A 14 -14.74 9.08 -3.61
CA ILE A 14 -13.32 8.83 -3.76
C ILE A 14 -13.00 7.38 -3.39
N HIS A 15 -12.30 6.71 -4.30
CA HIS A 15 -11.79 5.35 -4.11
C HIS A 15 -10.28 5.39 -4.07
N ILE A 16 -9.67 4.52 -3.26
CA ILE A 16 -8.24 4.40 -3.13
C ILE A 16 -7.83 2.94 -3.26
N LYS A 17 -6.78 2.69 -4.02
CA LYS A 17 -6.11 1.39 -4.08
C LYS A 17 -4.75 1.53 -3.42
N ILE A 18 -4.44 0.63 -2.51
CA ILE A 18 -3.18 0.61 -1.77
C ILE A 18 -2.36 -0.56 -2.27
N ASP A 19 -1.23 -0.26 -2.93
CA ASP A 19 -0.33 -1.25 -3.49
C ASP A 19 0.91 -1.39 -2.61
N GLY A 20 1.15 -2.59 -2.09
CA GLY A 20 2.31 -2.89 -1.26
C GLY A 20 3.43 -3.53 -2.05
N TYR A 21 4.67 -3.14 -1.74
CA TYR A 21 5.87 -3.64 -2.39
C TYR A 21 6.94 -3.98 -1.36
N THR A 22 7.83 -4.89 -1.73
CA THR A 22 9.00 -5.28 -0.92
C THR A 22 10.28 -5.13 -1.75
N ASP A 23 11.44 -5.29 -1.09
CA ASP A 23 12.69 -5.58 -1.79
C ASP A 23 12.75 -7.07 -2.17
N PHE A 24 13.90 -7.53 -2.70
CA PHE A 24 14.04 -8.91 -3.20
C PHE A 24 14.56 -9.89 -2.13
N ILE A 25 14.82 -9.43 -0.90
CA ILE A 25 15.36 -10.29 0.16
C ILE A 25 14.25 -11.19 0.69
N GLY A 26 14.55 -12.48 0.77
CA GLY A 26 13.59 -13.50 1.17
C GLY A 26 12.97 -14.21 -0.04
N THR A 27 12.04 -15.12 0.23
CA THR A 27 11.35 -15.83 -0.84
C THR A 27 10.29 -14.96 -1.49
N GLU A 28 9.98 -15.26 -2.74
CA GLU A 28 8.93 -14.55 -3.48
C GLU A 28 7.58 -14.67 -2.78
N ALA A 29 7.25 -15.87 -2.31
CA ALA A 29 5.98 -16.12 -1.61
C ALA A 29 5.90 -15.34 -0.29
N TYR A 30 6.99 -15.27 0.48
CA TYR A 30 7.06 -14.50 1.71
C TYR A 30 6.86 -13.02 1.43
N ASN A 31 7.54 -12.49 0.41
CA ASN A 31 7.46 -11.07 0.06
C ASN A 31 6.07 -10.69 -0.46
N LEU A 32 5.43 -11.58 -1.21
CA LEU A 32 4.06 -11.35 -1.66
C LEU A 32 3.11 -11.23 -0.47
N ASP A 33 3.17 -12.16 0.47
CA ASP A 33 2.34 -12.14 1.69
C ASP A 33 2.62 -10.89 2.53
N LEU A 34 3.90 -10.53 2.71
CA LEU A 34 4.30 -9.34 3.46
C LEU A 34 3.74 -8.06 2.84
N SER A 35 3.77 -7.94 1.51
CA SER A 35 3.25 -6.77 0.81
C SER A 35 1.74 -6.63 0.98
N VAL A 36 0.99 -7.74 0.97
CA VAL A 36 -0.45 -7.73 1.24
C VAL A 36 -0.71 -7.28 2.67
N LYS A 37 0.04 -7.82 3.64
CA LYS A 37 -0.13 -7.46 5.06
C LYS A 37 0.15 -5.99 5.32
N ARG A 38 1.17 -5.42 4.66
CA ARG A 38 1.48 -3.98 4.78
C ARG A 38 0.37 -3.12 4.23
N ALA A 39 -0.16 -3.45 3.07
CA ALA A 39 -1.27 -2.72 2.47
C ALA A 39 -2.52 -2.82 3.35
N ARG A 40 -2.80 -4.00 3.91
CA ARG A 40 -3.94 -4.21 4.81
C ARG A 40 -3.82 -3.41 6.10
N ALA A 41 -2.62 -3.34 6.67
CA ALA A 41 -2.39 -2.56 7.89
C ALA A 41 -2.71 -1.08 7.66
N ILE A 42 -2.36 -0.54 6.50
CA ILE A 42 -2.67 0.85 6.14
C ILE A 42 -4.17 1.02 5.95
N LYS A 43 -4.84 0.09 5.26
CA LYS A 43 -6.30 0.12 5.12
C LYS A 43 -6.99 0.13 6.48
N ASP A 44 -6.58 -0.76 7.38
CA ASP A 44 -7.17 -0.85 8.71
C ASP A 44 -6.96 0.43 9.51
N PHE A 45 -5.78 1.05 9.41
CA PHE A 45 -5.51 2.33 10.03
C PHE A 45 -6.43 3.42 9.48
N LEU A 46 -6.60 3.49 8.16
CA LEU A 46 -7.47 4.49 7.53
C LEU A 46 -8.93 4.32 7.98
N ILE A 47 -9.41 3.09 8.07
CA ILE A 47 -10.75 2.79 8.55
C ILE A 47 -10.91 3.23 10.01
N SER A 48 -9.91 2.96 10.85
CA SER A 48 -9.94 3.35 12.27
C SER A 48 -10.00 4.86 12.46
N LYS A 49 -9.60 5.64 11.45
CA LYS A 49 -9.60 7.11 11.47
C LYS A 49 -10.75 7.71 10.66
N GLY A 50 -11.72 6.92 10.26
CA GLY A 50 -12.97 7.41 9.65
C GLY A 50 -13.14 7.15 8.16
N ALA A 51 -12.18 6.53 7.49
CA ALA A 51 -12.32 6.20 6.08
C ALA A 51 -13.37 5.10 5.86
N ILE A 52 -14.00 5.10 4.69
CA ILE A 52 -15.01 4.13 4.33
C ILE A 52 -14.33 2.90 3.73
N GLY A 53 -14.39 1.76 4.43
CA GLY A 53 -13.67 0.54 4.05
C GLY A 53 -14.03 0.01 2.67
N SER A 54 -15.29 0.13 2.24
CA SER A 54 -15.73 -0.34 0.92
C SER A 54 -15.12 0.46 -0.23
N ASN A 55 -14.55 1.64 0.05
CA ASN A 55 -13.89 2.47 -0.95
C ASN A 55 -12.37 2.25 -0.99
N ILE A 56 -11.86 1.32 -0.20
CA ILE A 56 -10.43 1.02 -0.12
C ILE A 56 -10.19 -0.41 -0.58
N SER A 57 -9.39 -0.57 -1.61
CA SER A 57 -8.88 -1.86 -2.05
C SER A 57 -7.39 -1.97 -1.79
N ILE A 58 -6.89 -3.19 -1.66
CA ILE A 58 -5.48 -3.46 -1.44
C ILE A 58 -4.98 -4.48 -2.45
N GLU A 59 -3.70 -4.38 -2.77
CA GLU A 59 -3.01 -5.39 -3.56
C GLU A 59 -1.55 -5.46 -3.11
N GLY A 60 -1.00 -6.68 -3.10
CA GLY A 60 0.41 -6.91 -2.81
C GLY A 60 1.12 -7.40 -4.05
N TYR A 61 2.22 -6.76 -4.40
CA TYR A 61 3.03 -7.13 -5.54
C TYR A 61 4.35 -7.81 -5.14
N GLY A 62 4.67 -7.83 -3.84
CA GLY A 62 5.93 -8.39 -3.38
C GLY A 62 7.10 -7.65 -3.97
N GLU A 63 8.06 -8.38 -4.54
CA GLU A 63 9.26 -7.80 -5.15
C GLU A 63 9.09 -7.39 -6.61
N GLN A 64 7.90 -7.53 -7.17
CA GLN A 64 7.61 -7.11 -8.55
C GLN A 64 7.67 -5.60 -8.70
N ASN A 65 7.97 -5.13 -9.91
CA ASN A 65 7.97 -3.71 -10.26
C ASN A 65 8.83 -2.86 -9.32
N PRO A 66 10.14 -3.16 -9.17
CA PRO A 66 10.99 -2.39 -8.27
C PRO A 66 11.09 -0.93 -8.73
N ALA A 67 11.06 0.00 -7.76
CA ALA A 67 11.23 1.43 -8.04
C ALA A 67 12.71 1.79 -8.25
N ASP A 68 13.62 0.98 -7.70
CA ASP A 68 15.06 1.21 -7.75
C ASP A 68 15.79 -0.13 -7.75
N THR A 69 17.12 -0.10 -7.82
CA THR A 69 17.93 -1.31 -7.77
C THR A 69 17.83 -2.02 -6.43
N ASN A 70 17.84 -3.35 -6.47
CA ASN A 70 17.94 -4.19 -5.28
C ASN A 70 19.42 -4.46 -4.89
N GLN A 71 20.37 -3.96 -5.68
CA GLN A 71 21.79 -4.20 -5.46
C GLN A 71 22.38 -3.36 -4.33
N THR A 72 21.72 -2.27 -3.94
CA THR A 72 22.17 -1.39 -2.86
C THR A 72 21.16 -1.36 -1.74
N ALA A 73 21.62 -1.08 -0.51
CA ALA A 73 20.72 -0.91 0.64
C ALA A 73 19.77 0.26 0.44
N ALA A 74 20.24 1.35 -0.15
CA ALA A 74 19.41 2.51 -0.44
C ALA A 74 18.31 2.17 -1.46
N GLY A 75 18.66 1.43 -2.53
CA GLY A 75 17.68 0.99 -3.53
C GLY A 75 16.64 0.04 -2.93
N ARG A 76 17.08 -0.92 -2.11
CA ARG A 76 16.15 -1.82 -1.42
C ARG A 76 15.19 -1.06 -0.50
N SER A 77 15.67 -0.04 0.20
CA SER A 77 14.83 0.80 1.06
C SER A 77 13.73 1.49 0.24
N ARG A 78 14.06 1.99 -0.94
CA ARG A 78 13.08 2.60 -1.84
C ARG A 78 12.08 1.58 -2.39
N ASN A 79 12.48 0.32 -2.54
CA ASN A 79 11.59 -0.74 -3.01
C ASN A 79 10.60 -1.20 -1.92
N ARG A 80 10.95 -1.06 -0.65
CA ARG A 80 10.03 -1.32 0.47
C ARG A 80 9.09 -0.11 0.61
N ARG A 81 8.02 -0.12 -0.16
CA ARG A 81 7.13 1.03 -0.26
C ARG A 81 5.66 0.62 -0.38
N VAL A 82 4.81 1.59 -0.18
CA VAL A 82 3.39 1.52 -0.49
C VAL A 82 3.07 2.66 -1.45
N GLU A 83 2.27 2.36 -2.47
CA GLU A 83 1.80 3.35 -3.43
C GLU A 83 0.29 3.49 -3.31
N PHE A 84 -0.21 4.71 -3.43
CA PHE A 84 -1.62 5.01 -3.38
C PHE A 84 -2.11 5.45 -4.76
N ILE A 85 -3.18 4.81 -5.23
CA ILE A 85 -3.83 5.18 -6.48
C ILE A 85 -5.22 5.68 -6.13
N ILE A 86 -5.45 6.97 -6.34
CA ILE A 86 -6.70 7.62 -5.97
C ILE A 86 -7.51 7.84 -7.24
N SER A 87 -8.77 7.45 -7.19
CA SER A 87 -9.71 7.63 -8.29
C SER A 87 -11.04 8.14 -7.77
N ARG A 88 -11.83 8.72 -8.67
CA ARG A 88 -13.15 9.23 -8.37
C ARG A 88 -14.16 8.52 -9.29
N GLY A 89 -15.18 7.99 -8.70
CA GLY A 89 -16.15 7.23 -9.48
C GLY A 89 -17.55 7.28 -8.94
#